data_e783c3eb4e10533902f28e5fb1b8aa63
#
_entry.id   e783c3eb4e10533902f28e5fb1b8aa63
#
_cell.length_a   1.000
_cell.length_b   1.000
_cell.length_c   1.000
_cell.angle_alpha   90.00
_cell.angle_beta   90.00
_cell.angle_gamma   90.00
#
_symmetry.space_group_name_H-M   'P 1'
#
loop_
_entity.id
_entity.type
_entity.pdbx_description
1 polymer ?
#
loop_
_entity_poly.entity_id
_entity_poly.type
_entity_poly.pdbx_seq_one_letter_code
_entity_poly.pdbx_strand_id
1 'polypeptide(L)'
;MPKWGGILAEDSRFYKDGLKFECQRCSDCCRISPGFVYLSKNDLTNLCDWFKMSEDDFIKKYCRWVQYYGVREALCLLEKRNYDCVLWENGCTAYGARPVQCSTYPFWPWILKSREAWDAEAKDCKGMNCGALRSAQEIDEQKFLYEHNTPITRELSANCP
;
A
#
# COMPACT_ATOMS: atom_id res chain seq x y z
N MET A 1 23.71 -46.01 -5.91
CA MET A 1 23.62 -44.51 -5.85
C MET A 1 22.14 -44.14 -5.79
N PRO A 2 21.61 -43.71 -4.65
CA PRO A 2 20.22 -43.29 -4.60
C PRO A 2 20.07 -41.93 -5.30
N LYS A 3 19.24 -41.86 -6.33
CA LYS A 3 18.82 -40.61 -6.96
C LYS A 3 17.96 -39.85 -5.95
N TRP A 4 18.45 -38.76 -5.42
CA TRP A 4 17.68 -37.77 -4.69
C TRP A 4 16.83 -37.01 -5.71
N GLY A 5 15.66 -37.57 -6.04
CA GLY A 5 14.60 -36.84 -6.69
C GLY A 5 13.99 -35.89 -5.66
N GLY A 6 14.49 -34.69 -5.55
CA GLY A 6 13.81 -33.63 -4.82
C GLY A 6 12.47 -33.40 -5.49
N ILE A 7 11.40 -33.79 -4.83
CA ILE A 7 10.03 -33.39 -5.16
C ILE A 7 10.06 -31.88 -4.92
N LEU A 8 10.18 -31.08 -6.01
CA LEU A 8 9.94 -29.65 -5.95
C LEU A 8 8.51 -29.50 -5.45
N ALA A 9 8.33 -28.91 -4.27
CA ALA A 9 7.01 -28.62 -3.75
C ALA A 9 6.26 -27.83 -4.83
N GLU A 10 5.10 -28.32 -5.25
CA GLU A 10 4.29 -27.68 -6.26
C GLU A 10 3.90 -26.28 -5.73
N ASP A 11 4.14 -25.23 -6.53
CA ASP A 11 3.79 -23.86 -6.16
C ASP A 11 2.27 -23.73 -6.05
N SER A 12 1.77 -23.65 -4.82
CA SER A 12 0.35 -23.60 -4.51
C SER A 12 -0.27 -22.20 -4.65
N ARG A 13 0.54 -21.18 -4.97
CA ARG A 13 0.02 -19.81 -5.14
C ARG A 13 -0.90 -19.73 -6.36
N PHE A 14 -2.08 -19.12 -6.18
CA PHE A 14 -3.01 -18.98 -7.31
C PHE A 14 -2.45 -18.09 -8.44
N TYR A 15 -1.45 -17.27 -8.13
CA TYR A 15 -0.77 -16.36 -9.06
C TYR A 15 0.60 -16.87 -9.54
N LYS A 16 0.86 -18.19 -9.45
CA LYS A 16 2.13 -18.80 -9.90
C LYS A 16 2.49 -18.48 -11.35
N ASP A 17 1.49 -18.33 -12.20
CA ASP A 17 1.64 -17.98 -13.62
C ASP A 17 1.57 -16.46 -13.87
N GLY A 18 1.58 -15.66 -12.80
CA GLY A 18 1.48 -14.21 -12.86
C GLY A 18 0.04 -13.69 -12.86
N LEU A 19 -0.08 -12.36 -12.74
CA LEU A 19 -1.34 -11.61 -12.80
C LEU A 19 -1.18 -10.39 -13.71
N LYS A 20 -2.20 -10.07 -14.48
CA LYS A 20 -2.22 -8.83 -15.26
C LYS A 20 -2.56 -7.65 -14.37
N PHE A 21 -1.72 -6.64 -14.39
CA PHE A 21 -1.98 -5.38 -13.72
C PHE A 21 -1.23 -4.22 -14.36
N GLU A 22 -1.96 -3.15 -14.61
CA GLU A 22 -1.40 -1.86 -15.02
C GLU A 22 -2.24 -0.73 -14.45
N CYS A 23 -1.61 0.14 -13.64
CA CYS A 23 -2.31 1.26 -13.01
C CYS A 23 -2.89 2.21 -14.06
N GLN A 24 -4.21 2.34 -14.08
CA GLN A 24 -4.94 3.22 -15.02
C GLN A 24 -5.02 4.66 -14.54
N ARG A 25 -4.42 5.00 -13.40
CA ARG A 25 -4.49 6.33 -12.76
C ARG A 25 -5.93 6.85 -12.57
N CYS A 26 -6.88 5.92 -12.41
CA CYS A 26 -8.30 6.25 -12.21
C CYS A 26 -8.58 6.91 -10.86
N SER A 27 -7.63 6.87 -9.93
CA SER A 27 -7.72 7.42 -8.57
C SER A 27 -8.72 6.72 -7.64
N ASP A 28 -9.32 5.59 -8.06
CA ASP A 28 -10.31 4.89 -7.25
C ASP A 28 -9.71 4.46 -5.89
N CYS A 29 -8.45 3.98 -5.86
CA CYS A 29 -7.73 3.66 -4.62
C CYS A 29 -7.48 4.88 -3.69
N CYS A 30 -7.70 6.11 -4.17
CA CYS A 30 -7.52 7.35 -3.40
C CYS A 30 -8.84 7.98 -2.95
N ARG A 31 -10.00 7.47 -3.36
CA ARG A 31 -11.27 8.20 -3.28
C ARG A 31 -12.50 7.38 -2.89
N ILE A 32 -12.56 6.11 -3.23
CA ILE A 32 -13.83 5.34 -3.19
C ILE A 32 -14.34 5.12 -1.77
N SER A 33 -13.44 4.89 -0.83
CA SER A 33 -13.80 4.52 0.53
C SER A 33 -12.84 5.11 1.56
N PRO A 34 -13.30 5.25 2.83
CA PRO A 34 -12.41 5.64 3.91
C PRO A 34 -11.27 4.62 4.06
N GLY A 35 -10.08 5.11 4.38
CA GLY A 35 -8.93 4.26 4.55
C GLY A 35 -7.79 4.95 5.29
N PHE A 36 -6.72 4.21 5.48
CA PHE A 36 -5.52 4.69 6.13
C PHE A 36 -4.32 4.44 5.23
N VAL A 37 -3.59 5.50 4.89
CA VAL A 37 -2.28 5.40 4.26
C VAL A 37 -1.24 5.66 5.32
N TYR A 38 -0.72 4.60 5.90
CA TYR A 38 0.33 4.67 6.91
C TYR A 38 1.67 5.01 6.27
N LEU A 39 2.46 5.83 6.96
CA LEU A 39 3.75 6.27 6.49
C LEU A 39 4.89 5.65 7.30
N SER A 40 5.83 5.01 6.62
CA SER A 40 7.13 4.69 7.18
C SER A 40 8.04 5.91 7.19
N LYS A 41 9.21 5.81 7.83
CA LYS A 41 10.20 6.88 7.82
C LYS A 41 10.68 7.19 6.39
N ASN A 42 10.87 6.17 5.57
CA ASN A 42 11.27 6.33 4.17
C ASN A 42 10.16 7.01 3.35
N ASP A 43 8.89 6.62 3.56
CA ASP A 43 7.76 7.29 2.90
C ASP A 43 7.71 8.77 3.23
N LEU A 44 7.85 9.11 4.52
CA LEU A 44 7.85 10.50 4.97
C LEU A 44 9.00 11.28 4.34
N THR A 45 10.22 10.75 4.36
CA THR A 45 11.38 11.40 3.75
C THR A 45 11.17 11.64 2.25
N ASN A 46 10.71 10.64 1.50
CA ASN A 46 10.45 10.77 0.07
C ASN A 46 9.38 11.81 -0.25
N LEU A 47 8.32 11.87 0.56
CA LEU A 47 7.26 12.88 0.41
C LEU A 47 7.76 14.28 0.74
N CYS A 48 8.54 14.43 1.81
CA CYS A 48 9.16 15.72 2.16
C CYS A 48 10.08 16.23 1.05
N ASP A 49 10.90 15.36 0.47
CA ASP A 49 11.76 15.69 -0.66
C ASP A 49 10.97 16.09 -1.91
N TRP A 50 9.88 15.38 -2.18
CA TRP A 50 8.98 15.65 -3.30
C TRP A 50 8.34 17.03 -3.20
N PHE A 51 7.80 17.36 -2.03
CA PHE A 51 7.13 18.65 -1.79
C PHE A 51 8.06 19.78 -1.35
N LYS A 52 9.37 19.50 -1.17
CA LYS A 52 10.36 20.46 -0.68
C LYS A 52 9.97 21.07 0.66
N MET A 53 9.54 20.23 1.59
CA MET A 53 9.07 20.61 2.91
C MET A 53 9.91 19.95 4.01
N SER A 54 9.96 20.59 5.19
CA SER A 54 10.44 19.92 6.39
C SER A 54 9.48 18.83 6.83
N GLU A 55 9.95 17.84 7.60
CA GLU A 55 9.10 16.79 8.15
C GLU A 55 7.98 17.37 9.03
N ASP A 56 8.31 18.34 9.90
CA ASP A 56 7.34 18.96 10.80
C ASP A 56 6.22 19.66 10.02
N ASP A 57 6.57 20.41 8.97
CA ASP A 57 5.58 21.10 8.13
C ASP A 57 4.73 20.11 7.34
N PHE A 58 5.34 19.04 6.82
CA PHE A 58 4.64 18.02 6.09
C PHE A 58 3.65 17.28 7.00
N ILE A 59 4.09 16.84 8.18
CA ILE A 59 3.23 16.17 9.16
C ILE A 59 2.07 17.06 9.57
N LYS A 60 2.35 18.30 9.90
CA LYS A 60 1.33 19.28 10.31
C LYS A 60 0.27 19.53 9.22
N LYS A 61 0.68 19.55 7.96
CA LYS A 61 -0.18 19.90 6.84
C LYS A 61 -0.95 18.71 6.26
N TYR A 62 -0.32 17.53 6.19
CA TYR A 62 -0.81 16.40 5.41
C TYR A 62 -1.07 15.14 6.21
N CYS A 63 -0.71 15.10 7.49
CA CYS A 63 -0.79 13.89 8.28
C CYS A 63 -1.68 14.03 9.50
N ARG A 64 -2.09 12.88 10.01
CA ARG A 64 -2.76 12.69 11.29
C ARG A 64 -2.19 11.47 12.00
N TRP A 65 -2.33 11.44 13.32
CA TRP A 65 -2.08 10.26 14.10
C TRP A 65 -3.38 9.49 14.30
N VAL A 66 -3.38 8.22 14.06
CA VAL A 66 -4.55 7.36 14.17
C VAL A 66 -4.25 6.18 15.07
N GLN A 67 -5.25 5.74 15.84
CA GLN A 67 -5.08 4.56 16.66
C GLN A 67 -4.62 3.38 15.80
N TYR A 68 -3.58 2.72 16.27
CA TYR A 68 -2.97 1.58 15.60
C TYR A 68 -3.14 0.35 16.48
N TYR A 69 -2.13 -0.41 16.83
CA TYR A 69 -2.30 -1.56 17.73
C TYR A 69 -2.20 -1.16 19.20
N GLY A 70 -3.20 -1.55 20.00
CA GLY A 70 -3.22 -1.34 21.44
C GLY A 70 -3.15 0.15 21.82
N VAL A 71 -2.11 0.52 22.57
CA VAL A 71 -1.87 1.89 23.06
C VAL A 71 -1.01 2.74 22.12
N ARG A 72 -0.91 2.37 20.87
CA ARG A 72 -0.09 3.07 19.89
C ARG A 72 -0.93 3.79 18.85
N GLU A 73 -0.39 4.90 18.37
CA GLU A 73 -0.85 5.60 17.19
C GLU A 73 0.17 5.46 16.07
N ALA A 74 -0.30 5.40 14.82
CA ALA A 74 0.54 5.42 13.63
C ALA A 74 0.33 6.71 12.85
N LEU A 75 1.40 7.18 12.21
CA LEU A 75 1.35 8.32 11.31
C LEU A 75 0.65 7.92 10.00
N CYS A 76 -0.35 8.69 9.60
CA CYS A 76 -1.20 8.41 8.47
C CYS A 76 -1.46 9.69 7.68
N LEU A 77 -1.64 9.60 6.36
CA LEU A 77 -2.12 10.74 5.56
C LEU A 77 -3.53 11.15 5.98
N LEU A 78 -3.82 12.44 5.88
CA LEU A 78 -5.18 12.97 6.08
C LEU A 78 -6.11 12.52 4.96
N GLU A 79 -7.40 12.41 5.30
CA GLU A 79 -8.50 12.31 4.35
C GLU A 79 -9.31 13.60 4.35
N LYS A 80 -9.81 13.98 3.19
CA LYS A 80 -10.79 15.04 3.02
C LYS A 80 -12.19 14.55 3.47
N ARG A 81 -13.16 15.44 3.62
CA ARG A 81 -14.51 15.07 4.10
C ARG A 81 -15.24 14.02 3.25
N ASN A 82 -14.90 13.90 1.97
CA ASN A 82 -15.47 12.94 1.02
C ASN A 82 -14.63 11.68 0.86
N TYR A 83 -13.72 11.42 1.82
CA TYR A 83 -12.75 10.31 1.82
C TYR A 83 -11.64 10.40 0.77
N ASP A 84 -11.55 11.47 0.00
CA ASP A 84 -10.43 11.68 -0.90
C ASP A 84 -9.13 11.80 -0.08
N CYS A 85 -8.07 11.14 -0.54
CA CYS A 85 -6.74 11.33 0.01
C CYS A 85 -6.34 12.82 -0.05
N VAL A 86 -5.71 13.32 1.00
CA VAL A 86 -5.27 14.74 1.06
C VAL A 86 -4.38 15.13 -0.12
N LEU A 87 -3.61 14.19 -0.68
CA LEU A 87 -2.71 14.40 -1.82
C LEU A 87 -3.39 14.26 -3.18
N TRP A 88 -4.71 14.07 -3.19
CA TRP A 88 -5.45 13.95 -4.46
C TRP A 88 -5.97 15.31 -4.93
N GLU A 89 -5.58 15.72 -6.15
CA GLU A 89 -6.07 16.90 -6.88
C GLU A 89 -6.10 16.56 -8.38
N ASN A 90 -7.24 16.09 -8.89
CA ASN A 90 -7.36 15.58 -10.26
C ASN A 90 -6.34 14.48 -10.63
N GLY A 91 -5.89 13.73 -9.63
CA GLY A 91 -4.84 12.74 -9.67
C GLY A 91 -3.98 12.81 -8.40
N CYS A 92 -3.10 11.85 -8.21
CA CYS A 92 -2.17 11.87 -7.07
C CYS A 92 -1.06 12.90 -7.33
N THR A 93 -1.01 13.97 -6.52
CA THR A 93 0.04 15.01 -6.61
C THR A 93 1.43 14.50 -6.25
N ALA A 94 1.51 13.37 -5.54
CA ALA A 94 2.75 12.69 -5.18
C ALA A 94 2.96 11.38 -5.96
N TYR A 95 2.46 11.26 -7.19
CA TYR A 95 2.47 9.97 -7.92
C TYR A 95 3.87 9.33 -8.02
N GLY A 96 4.90 10.12 -8.25
CA GLY A 96 6.30 9.66 -8.31
C GLY A 96 6.94 9.35 -6.95
N ALA A 97 6.35 9.83 -5.86
CA ALA A 97 6.82 9.64 -4.49
C ALA A 97 5.76 8.96 -3.61
N ARG A 98 4.88 8.16 -4.23
CA ARG A 98 3.81 7.47 -3.49
C ARG A 98 4.38 6.63 -2.35
N PRO A 99 3.73 6.64 -1.17
CA PRO A 99 4.04 5.70 -0.11
C PRO A 99 4.05 4.25 -0.61
N VAL A 100 4.85 3.41 0.03
CA VAL A 100 4.95 1.99 -0.34
C VAL A 100 3.57 1.32 -0.36
N GLN A 101 2.70 1.63 0.60
CA GLN A 101 1.33 1.13 0.59
C GLN A 101 0.61 1.43 -0.72
N CYS A 102 0.74 2.64 -1.26
CA CYS A 102 0.09 3.03 -2.52
C CYS A 102 0.78 2.46 -3.76
N SER A 103 2.13 2.39 -3.75
CA SER A 103 2.90 1.93 -4.90
C SER A 103 2.85 0.42 -5.10
N THR A 104 2.63 -0.35 -4.04
CA THR A 104 2.51 -1.82 -4.06
C THR A 104 1.10 -2.32 -4.29
N TYR A 105 0.08 -1.44 -4.24
CA TYR A 105 -1.29 -1.83 -4.57
C TYR A 105 -1.39 -2.34 -6.02
N PRO A 106 -2.11 -3.43 -6.30
CA PRO A 106 -2.99 -4.21 -5.43
C PRO A 106 -2.33 -5.48 -4.83
N PHE A 107 -1.02 -5.58 -4.82
CA PHE A 107 -0.30 -6.79 -4.39
C PHE A 107 -0.16 -6.90 -2.87
N TRP A 108 -1.23 -6.59 -2.15
CA TRP A 108 -1.26 -6.68 -0.69
C TRP A 108 -1.62 -8.09 -0.21
N PRO A 109 -1.12 -8.52 0.96
CA PRO A 109 -1.29 -9.90 1.44
C PRO A 109 -2.74 -10.40 1.44
N TRP A 110 -3.69 -9.57 1.86
CA TRP A 110 -5.10 -9.99 1.93
C TRP A 110 -5.79 -10.04 0.56
N ILE A 111 -5.32 -9.29 -0.43
CA ILE A 111 -5.80 -9.36 -1.82
C ILE A 111 -5.22 -10.60 -2.49
N LEU A 112 -3.97 -10.95 -2.15
CA LEU A 112 -3.26 -12.11 -2.70
C LEU A 112 -3.53 -13.43 -1.96
N LYS A 113 -4.44 -13.44 -0.97
CA LYS A 113 -4.74 -14.66 -0.21
C LYS A 113 -5.47 -15.73 -1.03
N SER A 114 -6.25 -15.32 -2.03
CA SER A 114 -6.99 -16.23 -2.92
C SER A 114 -7.42 -15.53 -4.22
N ARG A 115 -7.81 -16.34 -5.23
CA ARG A 115 -8.38 -15.84 -6.48
C ARG A 115 -9.65 -15.04 -6.23
N GLU A 116 -10.50 -15.49 -5.32
CA GLU A 116 -11.76 -14.82 -4.98
C GLU A 116 -11.52 -13.45 -4.37
N ALA A 117 -10.49 -13.30 -3.52
CA ALA A 117 -10.11 -12.00 -2.93
C ALA A 117 -9.59 -11.05 -4.02
N TRP A 118 -8.77 -11.54 -4.94
CA TRP A 118 -8.29 -10.78 -6.09
C TRP A 118 -9.45 -10.32 -6.99
N ASP A 119 -10.36 -11.21 -7.34
CA ASP A 119 -11.49 -10.91 -8.22
C ASP A 119 -12.51 -9.98 -7.54
N ALA A 120 -12.63 -10.02 -6.21
CA ALA A 120 -13.44 -9.06 -5.46
C ALA A 120 -12.86 -7.65 -5.54
N GLU A 121 -11.55 -7.49 -5.32
CA GLU A 121 -10.85 -6.20 -5.42
C GLU A 121 -10.85 -5.64 -6.84
N ALA A 122 -10.78 -6.52 -7.85
CA ALA A 122 -10.80 -6.13 -9.26
C ALA A 122 -12.08 -5.41 -9.69
N LYS A 123 -13.17 -5.51 -8.91
CA LYS A 123 -14.41 -4.75 -9.17
C LYS A 123 -14.22 -3.25 -8.96
N ASP A 124 -13.31 -2.88 -8.04
CA ASP A 124 -13.05 -1.51 -7.67
C ASP A 124 -11.76 -0.95 -8.30
N CYS A 125 -10.93 -1.81 -8.90
CA CYS A 125 -9.68 -1.40 -9.55
C CYS A 125 -9.65 -1.75 -11.04
N LYS A 126 -9.83 -0.76 -11.89
CA LYS A 126 -9.81 -0.91 -13.38
C LYS A 126 -8.48 -1.39 -13.95
N GLY A 127 -7.39 -1.30 -13.19
CA GLY A 127 -6.07 -1.76 -13.61
C GLY A 127 -5.84 -3.24 -13.40
N MET A 128 -6.63 -3.90 -12.54
CA MET A 128 -6.53 -5.33 -12.28
C MET A 128 -7.10 -6.12 -13.47
N ASN A 129 -6.48 -7.26 -13.74
CA ASN A 129 -6.76 -8.12 -14.90
C ASN A 129 -6.54 -7.44 -16.26
N CYS A 130 -5.86 -6.27 -16.30
CA CYS A 130 -5.54 -5.50 -17.51
C CYS A 130 -4.05 -5.25 -17.62
N GLY A 131 -3.60 -4.91 -18.83
CA GLY A 131 -2.24 -4.47 -19.12
C GLY A 131 -1.18 -5.56 -19.03
N ALA A 132 0.01 -5.21 -18.56
CA ALA A 132 1.16 -6.08 -18.54
C ALA A 132 1.01 -7.23 -17.55
N LEU A 133 1.51 -8.42 -17.93
CA LEU A 133 1.64 -9.55 -17.02
C LEU A 133 2.75 -9.29 -16.01
N ARG A 134 2.43 -9.35 -14.74
CA ARG A 134 3.38 -9.34 -13.63
C ARG A 134 3.70 -10.76 -13.24
N SER A 135 4.96 -11.12 -13.24
CA SER A 135 5.40 -12.45 -12.82
C SER A 135 5.12 -12.70 -11.33
N ALA A 136 5.05 -13.96 -10.91
CA ALA A 136 4.91 -14.31 -9.51
C ALA A 136 6.04 -13.72 -8.65
N GLN A 137 7.26 -13.63 -9.19
CA GLN A 137 8.39 -13.02 -8.50
C GLN A 137 8.16 -11.51 -8.28
N GLU A 138 7.77 -10.76 -9.32
CA GLU A 138 7.47 -9.31 -9.18
C GLU A 138 6.35 -9.07 -8.17
N ILE A 139 5.32 -9.93 -8.15
CA ILE A 139 4.21 -9.86 -7.20
C ILE A 139 4.72 -10.09 -5.77
N ASP A 140 5.54 -11.11 -5.55
CA ASP A 140 6.12 -11.39 -4.23
C ASP A 140 7.04 -10.26 -3.75
N GLU A 141 7.81 -9.64 -4.64
CA GLU A 141 8.64 -8.48 -4.32
C GLU A 141 7.78 -7.30 -3.84
N GLN A 142 6.66 -7.01 -4.52
CA GLN A 142 5.74 -5.95 -4.10
C GLN A 142 5.06 -6.26 -2.76
N LYS A 143 4.62 -7.51 -2.59
CA LYS A 143 4.07 -8.00 -1.32
C LYS A 143 5.07 -7.87 -0.18
N PHE A 144 6.32 -8.29 -0.41
CA PHE A 144 7.40 -8.17 0.57
C PHE A 144 7.66 -6.71 0.97
N LEU A 145 7.74 -5.80 -0.01
CA LEU A 145 7.90 -4.37 0.25
C LEU A 145 6.78 -3.84 1.16
N TYR A 146 5.53 -4.22 0.87
CA TYR A 146 4.38 -3.84 1.69
C TYR A 146 4.52 -4.37 3.13
N GLU A 147 4.79 -5.66 3.30
CA GLU A 147 4.87 -6.32 4.61
C GLU A 147 6.00 -5.77 5.50
N HIS A 148 7.08 -5.27 4.89
CA HIS A 148 8.25 -4.74 5.59
C HIS A 148 8.27 -3.21 5.73
N ASN A 149 7.25 -2.53 5.22
CA ASN A 149 7.12 -1.08 5.33
C ASN A 149 6.48 -0.70 6.68
N THR A 150 7.30 -0.66 7.73
CA THR A 150 6.85 -0.41 9.10
C THR A 150 6.42 1.05 9.28
N PRO A 151 5.18 1.33 9.70
CA PRO A 151 4.71 2.68 9.98
C PRO A 151 5.47 3.35 11.12
N ILE A 152 5.60 4.67 11.05
CA ILE A 152 6.03 5.50 12.19
C ILE A 152 4.94 5.40 13.26
N THR A 153 5.33 5.02 14.47
CA THR A 153 4.39 4.91 15.61
C THR A 153 4.85 5.72 16.80
N ARG A 154 3.89 6.14 17.63
CA ARG A 154 4.12 6.73 18.95
C ARG A 154 3.18 6.11 19.98
N GLU A 155 3.51 6.24 21.25
CA GLU A 155 2.57 5.87 22.32
C GLU A 155 1.46 6.90 22.41
N LEU A 156 0.24 6.44 22.73
CA LEU A 156 -0.87 7.34 23.05
C LEU A 156 -0.43 8.20 24.24
N SER A 157 -0.52 9.51 24.07
CA SER A 157 -0.26 10.44 25.17
C SER A 157 -1.24 10.10 26.31
N ALA A 158 -0.71 9.78 27.49
CA ALA A 158 -1.50 9.53 28.70
C ALA A 158 -2.11 10.82 29.25
N ASN A 159 -2.71 11.64 28.38
CA ASN A 159 -3.47 12.81 28.74
C ASN A 159 -4.96 12.52 28.55
N CYS A 160 -5.51 11.82 29.55
CA CYS A 160 -6.92 11.98 29.83
C CYS A 160 -7.04 12.94 31.03
N PRO A 161 -7.84 14.01 30.93
CA PRO A 161 -8.14 14.87 32.07
C PRO A 161 -8.94 14.12 33.13
#